data_54d30629ce697d27041080cfe8fe9b15
#
_entry.id   54d30629ce697d27041080cfe8fe9b15
#
_cell.length_a   1.000
_cell.length_b   1.000
_cell.length_c   1.000
_cell.angle_alpha   90.00
_cell.angle_beta   90.00
_cell.angle_gamma   90.00
#
_symmetry.space_group_name_H-M   'P 1'
#
loop_
_entity.id
_entity.type
_entity.pdbx_description
1 polymer ?
#
loop_
_entity_poly.entity_id
_entity_poly.type
_entity_poly.pdbx_seq_one_letter_code
_entity_poly.pdbx_strand_id
1 'polypeptide(L)'
;YEIMPSLVGSEMCKETVAALIECEAGGEPYEGKLAVGSVVLNRVASSHFPNSVVGVIYQSGQFSPVASGRFATVLARGADASSTQAAQEVIGGRITVKCLYFRRNNGTIQGTVIGNHVFY
;
A
#
# COMPACT_ATOMS: atom_id res chain seq x y z
N TYR A 1 -6.12 -11.89 16.74
CA TYR A 1 -5.19 -11.60 16.46
C TYR A 1 -4.55 -10.77 17.21
N GLU A 2 -4.18 -10.80 17.70
CA GLU A 2 -3.64 -10.36 18.32
C GLU A 2 -2.58 -10.01 18.19
N ILE A 3 -1.91 -10.35 18.18
CA ILE A 3 -0.98 -9.93 18.04
C ILE A 3 -0.75 -9.26 17.15
N MET A 4 -1.18 -9.65 16.60
CA MET A 4 -1.20 -8.96 15.68
C MET A 4 -1.68 -7.68 15.82
N PRO A 5 -2.53 -7.31 16.65
CA PRO A 5 -2.95 -5.97 16.86
C PRO A 5 -1.81 -5.02 17.01
N SER A 6 -0.83 -5.41 17.72
CA SER A 6 0.29 -4.51 17.92
C SER A 6 1.04 -4.24 16.64
N LEU A 7 1.03 -5.19 15.74
CA LEU A 7 1.66 -4.97 14.47
C LEU A 7 0.95 -3.93 13.66
N VAL A 8 -0.37 -4.03 13.61
CA VAL A 8 -1.15 -3.11 12.82
C VAL A 8 -1.04 -1.70 13.36
N GLY A 9 -0.99 -1.57 14.66
CA GLY A 9 -0.94 -0.27 15.28
C GLY A 9 0.43 0.37 15.38
N SER A 10 1.48 -0.32 14.97
CA SER A 10 2.81 0.20 15.21
C SER A 10 3.14 1.34 14.25
N GLU A 11 4.02 2.23 14.71
CA GLU A 11 4.52 3.32 13.88
C GLU A 11 5.27 2.79 12.68
N MET A 12 5.98 1.67 12.85
CA MET A 12 6.71 1.07 11.75
C MET A 12 5.77 0.67 10.62
N CYS A 13 4.60 0.12 10.94
CA CYS A 13 3.63 -0.24 9.92
C CYS A 13 3.13 1.00 9.18
N LYS A 14 2.83 2.07 9.89
CA LYS A 14 2.37 3.30 9.26
C LYS A 14 3.43 3.87 8.35
N GLU A 15 4.67 3.93 8.80
CA GLU A 15 5.77 4.46 8.00
C GLU A 15 6.01 3.64 6.76
N THR A 16 5.94 2.31 6.90
CA THR A 16 6.20 1.40 5.80
C THR A 16 5.11 1.51 4.74
N VAL A 17 3.84 1.54 5.16
CA VAL A 17 2.74 1.70 4.22
C VAL A 17 2.81 3.08 3.56
N ALA A 18 3.11 4.13 4.33
CA ALA A 18 3.19 5.47 3.79
C ALA A 18 4.28 5.58 2.72
N ALA A 19 5.44 4.97 2.97
CA ALA A 19 6.54 4.99 1.99
C ALA A 19 6.14 4.29 0.70
N LEU A 20 5.44 3.15 0.80
CA LEU A 20 4.99 2.46 -0.40
C LEU A 20 3.95 3.29 -1.15
N ILE A 21 3.01 3.91 -0.43
CA ILE A 21 2.01 4.76 -1.07
C ILE A 21 2.68 5.88 -1.85
N GLU A 22 3.67 6.54 -1.27
CA GLU A 22 4.36 7.60 -2.00
C GLU A 22 5.06 7.06 -3.24
N CYS A 23 5.72 5.92 -3.14
CA CYS A 23 6.41 5.34 -4.29
C CYS A 23 5.45 4.99 -5.41
N GLU A 24 4.30 4.41 -5.07
CA GLU A 24 3.38 3.90 -6.08
C GLU A 24 2.34 4.92 -6.52
N ALA A 25 1.98 5.85 -5.66
CA ALA A 25 0.86 6.75 -5.92
C ALA A 25 1.14 8.19 -5.51
N GLY A 26 2.40 8.60 -5.46
CA GLY A 26 2.76 9.94 -5.01
C GLY A 26 2.14 11.04 -5.83
N GLY A 27 1.97 10.84 -7.13
CA GLY A 27 1.35 11.81 -8.02
C GLY A 27 -0.13 11.56 -8.28
N GLU A 28 -0.75 10.61 -7.58
CA GLU A 28 -2.13 10.24 -7.81
C GLU A 28 -3.07 11.01 -6.89
N PRO A 29 -4.38 11.05 -7.23
CA PRO A 29 -5.36 11.63 -6.32
C PRO A 29 -5.33 10.92 -4.97
N TYR A 30 -5.82 11.59 -3.94
CA TYR A 30 -5.83 11.01 -2.59
C TYR A 30 -6.56 9.68 -2.55
N GLU A 31 -7.63 9.55 -3.32
CA GLU A 31 -8.36 8.28 -3.41
C GLU A 31 -7.47 7.16 -3.93
N GLY A 32 -6.57 7.46 -4.84
CA GLY A 32 -5.61 6.47 -5.33
C GLY A 32 -4.63 6.04 -4.25
N LYS A 33 -4.23 6.99 -3.41
CA LYS A 33 -3.34 6.67 -2.29
C LYS A 33 -4.03 5.76 -1.29
N LEU A 34 -5.29 6.03 -0.98
CA LEU A 34 -6.08 5.18 -0.10
C LEU A 34 -6.25 3.79 -0.70
N ALA A 35 -6.46 3.72 -2.01
CA ALA A 35 -6.66 2.44 -2.68
C ALA A 35 -5.39 1.59 -2.66
N VAL A 36 -4.22 2.20 -2.89
CA VAL A 36 -2.95 1.47 -2.81
C VAL A 36 -2.75 0.91 -1.41
N GLY A 37 -2.99 1.73 -0.38
CA GLY A 37 -2.89 1.27 1.00
C GLY A 37 -3.89 0.17 1.29
N SER A 38 -5.11 0.28 0.76
CA SER A 38 -6.13 -0.75 0.94
C SER A 38 -5.69 -2.09 0.37
N VAL A 39 -5.05 -2.08 -0.82
CA VAL A 39 -4.55 -3.32 -1.41
C VAL A 39 -3.54 -4.00 -0.48
N VAL A 40 -2.62 -3.22 0.10
CA VAL A 40 -1.64 -3.78 1.03
C VAL A 40 -2.34 -4.46 2.20
N LEU A 41 -3.29 -3.79 2.82
CA LEU A 41 -4.00 -4.35 3.97
C LEU A 41 -4.86 -5.54 3.58
N ASN A 42 -5.47 -5.50 2.38
CA ASN A 42 -6.24 -6.63 1.89
C ASN A 42 -5.37 -7.87 1.71
N ARG A 43 -4.14 -7.68 1.22
CA ARG A 43 -3.20 -8.80 1.08
C ARG A 43 -2.83 -9.39 2.43
N VAL A 44 -2.61 -8.53 3.43
CA VAL A 44 -2.31 -9.01 4.78
C VAL A 44 -3.43 -9.92 5.29
N ALA A 45 -4.67 -9.58 4.96
CA ALA A 45 -5.83 -10.34 5.41
C ALA A 45 -6.11 -11.58 4.54
N SER A 46 -5.43 -11.72 3.41
CA SER A 46 -5.65 -12.84 2.49
C SER A 46 -4.73 -14.00 2.81
N SER A 47 -5.25 -15.22 2.74
CA SER A 47 -4.43 -16.41 2.98
C SER A 47 -3.44 -16.67 1.86
N HIS A 48 -3.55 -15.95 0.75
CA HIS A 48 -2.66 -16.15 -0.39
C HIS A 48 -1.42 -15.27 -0.35
N PHE A 49 -1.30 -14.42 0.66
CA PHE A 49 -0.18 -13.49 0.80
C PHE A 49 0.41 -13.58 2.20
N PRO A 50 1.61 -13.04 2.41
CA PRO A 50 2.17 -12.97 3.76
C PRO A 50 1.20 -12.27 4.71
N ASN A 51 1.24 -12.65 5.97
CA ASN A 51 0.28 -12.14 6.95
C ASN A 51 0.79 -10.94 7.75
N SER A 52 1.71 -10.18 7.17
CA SER A 52 2.21 -8.96 7.80
C SER A 52 2.44 -7.90 6.73
N VAL A 53 2.37 -6.64 7.14
CA VAL A 53 2.61 -5.51 6.24
C VAL A 53 4.01 -5.61 5.64
N VAL A 54 5.02 -5.84 6.48
CA VAL A 54 6.39 -5.95 6.01
C VAL A 54 6.53 -7.12 5.03
N GLY A 55 5.93 -8.26 5.36
CA GLY A 55 5.97 -9.42 4.47
C GLY A 55 5.34 -9.15 3.12
N VAL A 56 4.21 -8.47 3.10
CA VAL A 56 3.53 -8.13 1.84
C VAL A 56 4.39 -7.19 1.00
N ILE A 57 4.93 -6.14 1.62
CA ILE A 57 5.67 -5.12 0.87
C ILE A 57 6.98 -5.66 0.34
N TYR A 58 7.69 -6.47 1.12
CA TYR A 58 8.97 -7.02 0.70
C TYR A 58 8.86 -8.33 -0.06
N GLN A 59 7.65 -8.79 -0.36
CA GLN A 59 7.48 -10.02 -1.14
C GLN A 59 8.13 -9.84 -2.51
N SER A 60 8.96 -10.82 -2.87
CA SER A 60 9.78 -10.74 -4.07
C SER A 60 8.94 -10.47 -5.32
N GLY A 61 9.34 -9.48 -6.09
CA GLY A 61 8.71 -9.18 -7.38
C GLY A 61 7.37 -8.47 -7.33
N GLN A 62 6.87 -8.12 -6.15
CA GLN A 62 5.55 -7.50 -6.06
C GLN A 62 5.58 -5.98 -6.27
N PHE A 63 6.57 -5.31 -5.71
CA PHE A 63 6.64 -3.85 -5.81
C PHE A 63 8.02 -3.44 -6.31
N SER A 64 8.06 -2.89 -7.51
CA SER A 64 9.33 -2.51 -8.13
C SER A 64 10.14 -1.48 -7.32
N PRO A 65 9.52 -0.53 -6.60
CA PRO A 65 10.31 0.40 -5.79
C PRO A 65 11.16 -0.27 -4.73
N VAL A 66 10.76 -1.45 -4.26
CA VAL A 66 11.56 -2.18 -3.28
C VAL A 66 12.86 -2.66 -3.93
N ALA A 67 12.75 -3.24 -5.12
CA ALA A 67 13.93 -3.75 -5.83
C ALA A 67 14.84 -2.63 -6.30
N SER A 68 14.30 -1.47 -6.65
CA SER A 68 15.10 -0.37 -7.19
C SER A 68 15.78 0.45 -6.11
N GLY A 69 15.43 0.27 -4.85
CA GLY A 69 15.96 1.07 -3.76
C GLY A 69 15.18 2.34 -3.46
N ARG A 70 14.19 2.69 -4.30
CA ARG A 70 13.39 3.90 -4.09
C ARG A 70 12.60 3.81 -2.78
N PHE A 71 12.05 2.64 -2.50
CA PHE A 71 11.30 2.45 -1.26
C PHE A 71 12.16 2.72 -0.03
N ALA A 72 13.38 2.17 -0.02
CA ALA A 72 14.28 2.39 1.11
C ALA A 72 14.62 3.86 1.28
N THR A 73 14.80 4.59 0.18
CA THR A 73 15.10 6.02 0.22
C THR A 73 13.93 6.80 0.82
N VAL A 74 12.71 6.52 0.36
CA VAL A 74 11.54 7.23 0.88
C VAL A 74 11.32 6.88 2.35
N LEU A 75 11.48 5.61 2.70
CA LEU A 75 11.31 5.18 4.09
C LEU A 75 12.28 5.90 5.01
N ALA A 76 13.53 6.06 4.58
CA ALA A 76 14.56 6.67 5.41
C ALA A 76 14.29 8.17 5.66
N ARG A 77 13.77 8.89 4.65
CA ARG A 77 13.51 10.32 4.82
C ARG A 77 12.11 10.63 5.34
N GLY A 78 11.24 9.63 5.34
CA GLY A 78 9.84 9.83 5.69
C GLY A 78 9.01 10.18 4.47
N ALA A 79 7.82 9.59 4.38
CA ALA A 79 6.90 9.84 3.27
C ALA A 79 6.27 11.23 3.41
N ASP A 80 5.71 11.75 2.31
CA ASP A 80 5.06 13.05 2.34
C ASP A 80 3.78 13.00 3.21
N ALA A 81 3.27 14.18 3.53
CA ALA A 81 2.15 14.30 4.46
C ALA A 81 0.90 13.58 3.95
N SER A 82 0.62 13.68 2.65
CA SER A 82 -0.57 13.08 2.06
C SER A 82 -0.50 11.55 2.11
N SER A 83 0.65 10.99 1.78
CA SER A 83 0.84 9.55 1.82
C SER A 83 0.80 9.03 3.26
N THR A 84 1.35 9.79 4.19
CA THR A 84 1.31 9.45 5.60
C THR A 84 -0.13 9.46 6.12
N GLN A 85 -0.91 10.46 5.73
CA GLN A 85 -2.31 10.53 6.15
C GLN A 85 -3.10 9.33 5.59
N ALA A 86 -2.88 9.00 4.31
CA ALA A 86 -3.56 7.86 3.71
C ALA A 86 -3.21 6.56 4.43
N ALA A 87 -1.94 6.38 4.78
CA ALA A 87 -1.51 5.19 5.52
C ALA A 87 -2.21 5.11 6.87
N GLN A 88 -2.29 6.23 7.59
CA GLN A 88 -2.97 6.25 8.88
C GLN A 88 -4.44 5.86 8.75
N GLU A 89 -5.10 6.35 7.71
CA GLU A 89 -6.51 6.07 7.53
C GLU A 89 -6.76 4.60 7.19
N VAL A 90 -5.97 4.00 6.28
CA VAL A 90 -6.21 2.60 5.93
C VAL A 90 -5.87 1.67 7.10
N ILE A 91 -4.81 1.96 7.84
CA ILE A 91 -4.45 1.16 9.02
C ILE A 91 -5.53 1.30 10.07
N GLY A 92 -6.16 2.45 10.16
CA GLY A 92 -7.28 2.68 11.07
C GLY A 92 -8.59 2.03 10.62
N GLY A 93 -8.61 1.40 9.45
CA GLY A 93 -9.78 0.66 9.00
C GLY A 93 -10.46 1.22 7.75
N ARG A 94 -9.95 2.31 7.17
CA ARG A 94 -10.58 2.89 5.99
C ARG A 94 -10.11 2.17 4.73
N ILE A 95 -10.72 1.03 4.46
CA ILE A 95 -10.41 0.23 3.28
C ILE A 95 -11.38 0.63 2.18
N THR A 96 -10.86 1.21 1.10
CA THR A 96 -11.70 1.81 0.06
C THR A 96 -11.94 0.90 -1.14
N VAL A 97 -11.10 -0.13 -1.32
CA VAL A 97 -11.29 -1.13 -2.37
C VAL A 97 -11.08 -2.50 -1.76
N LYS A 98 -11.67 -3.52 -2.38
CA LYS A 98 -11.52 -4.91 -1.89
C LYS A 98 -10.58 -5.70 -2.78
N CYS A 99 -9.83 -5.01 -3.63
CA CYS A 99 -8.96 -5.63 -4.60
C CYS A 99 -7.65 -6.07 -3.97
N LEU A 100 -7.00 -7.03 -4.61
CA LEU A 100 -5.69 -7.54 -4.18
C LEU A 100 -4.57 -7.07 -5.10
N TYR A 101 -4.91 -6.44 -6.23
CA TYR A 101 -3.92 -6.05 -7.24
C TYR A 101 -4.21 -4.66 -7.75
N PHE A 102 -3.17 -4.00 -8.22
CA PHE A 102 -3.31 -2.78 -9.00
C PHE A 102 -2.14 -2.67 -9.97
N ARG A 103 -2.36 -1.93 -11.03
CA ARG A 103 -1.30 -1.63 -11.98
C ARG A 103 -1.67 -0.38 -12.76
N ARG A 104 -0.71 0.18 -13.49
CA ARG A 104 -0.98 1.31 -14.34
C ARG A 104 -2.04 0.91 -15.37
N ASN A 105 -3.04 1.76 -15.52
CA ASN A 105 -4.15 1.46 -16.43
C ASN A 105 -3.69 1.65 -17.89
N ASN A 106 -3.73 0.56 -18.65
CA ASN A 106 -3.43 0.60 -20.08
C ASN A 106 -4.64 0.14 -20.92
N GLY A 107 -5.80 0.01 -20.29
CA GLY A 107 -7.03 -0.34 -20.98
C GLY A 107 -7.26 -1.83 -21.17
N THR A 108 -6.36 -2.69 -20.67
CA THR A 108 -6.49 -4.13 -20.92
C THR A 108 -7.08 -4.90 -19.75
N ILE A 109 -7.17 -4.28 -18.58
CA ILE A 109 -7.66 -4.97 -17.38
C ILE A 109 -8.94 -4.31 -16.92
N GLN A 110 -9.95 -5.12 -16.61
CA GLN A 110 -11.19 -4.62 -16.05
C GLN A 110 -11.05 -4.51 -14.54
N GLY A 111 -11.49 -3.38 -14.01
CA GLY A 111 -11.45 -3.14 -12.58
C GLY A 111 -11.85 -1.70 -12.29
N THR A 112 -11.57 -1.26 -11.09
CA THR A 112 -11.87 0.10 -10.67
C THR A 112 -10.72 1.01 -11.06
N VAL A 113 -11.00 2.01 -11.89
CA VAL A 113 -9.98 2.97 -12.33
C VAL A 113 -9.99 4.16 -11.40
N ILE A 114 -8.83 4.47 -10.81
CA ILE A 114 -8.65 5.65 -9.97
C ILE A 114 -7.36 6.30 -10.44
N GLY A 115 -7.46 7.52 -10.96
CA GLY A 115 -6.30 8.19 -11.52
C GLY A 115 -5.70 7.39 -12.66
N ASN A 116 -4.42 7.09 -12.56
CA ASN A 116 -3.70 6.35 -13.59
C ASN A 116 -3.62 4.85 -13.32
N HIS A 117 -4.27 4.37 -12.27
CA HIS A 117 -4.22 2.96 -11.88
C HIS A 117 -5.56 2.28 -12.07
N VAL A 118 -5.49 0.96 -12.31
CA VAL A 118 -6.67 0.10 -12.25
C VAL A 118 -6.47 -0.89 -11.13
N PHE A 119 -7.50 -1.05 -10.31
CA PHE A 119 -7.50 -1.93 -9.13
C PHE A 119 -8.40 -3.12 -9.41
N TYR A 120 -7.88 -4.35 -9.15
CA TYR A 120 -8.61 -5.58 -9.50
C TYR A 120 -8.30 -6.74 -8.58
#